data_e853388944bbef71011fe503b0af6105
#
_entry.id   e853388944bbef71011fe503b0af6105
#
_cell.length_a   1.000
_cell.length_b   1.000
_cell.length_c   1.000
_cell.angle_alpha   90.00
_cell.angle_beta   90.00
_cell.angle_gamma   90.00
#
_symmetry.space_group_name_H-M   'P 1'
#
loop_
_entity.id
_entity.type
_entity.pdbx_description
1 polymer ?
#
loop_
_entity_poly.entity_id
_entity_poly.type
_entity_poly.pdbx_seq_one_letter_code
_entity_poly.pdbx_strand_id
1 'polypeptide(L)'
;KNAREINQGKMDISKLGVKAVDNKTLVVTLTQPDSGFPAKTAMPPYMPCKKSFFEETGGRYGLEAKYVLSNGPFYLKSWVHNESLLLNKHEGYHDAKNILPAAVRYVIGSVDKPVSYLEEGLLDAAQIPSGSVKEAEEKGITVLTHQDSVRMLWMNNSIPALSNSFIRRALRDAIEWEKLYEQF
;
A
#
# COMPACT_ATOMS: atom_id res chain seq x y z
N LYS A 1 -17.90 -13.46 6.02
CA LYS A 1 -18.22 -14.75 6.63
C LYS A 1 -17.72 -15.87 5.71
N ASN A 2 -17.21 -16.95 6.26
CA ASN A 2 -16.74 -18.18 5.60
C ASN A 2 -15.55 -18.05 4.63
N ALA A 3 -14.93 -16.88 4.49
CA ALA A 3 -13.84 -16.66 3.53
C ALA A 3 -12.60 -17.52 3.83
N ARG A 4 -12.31 -17.75 5.10
CA ARG A 4 -11.15 -18.54 5.54
C ARG A 4 -11.30 -20.02 5.17
N GLU A 5 -12.47 -20.60 5.46
CA GLU A 5 -12.79 -22.01 5.18
C GLU A 5 -12.81 -22.26 3.68
N ILE A 6 -13.34 -21.31 2.89
CA ILE A 6 -13.35 -21.37 1.42
C ILE A 6 -11.93 -21.32 0.87
N ASN A 7 -11.10 -20.37 1.36
CA ASN A 7 -9.71 -20.25 0.92
C ASN A 7 -8.87 -21.50 1.25
N GLN A 8 -9.24 -22.24 2.31
CA GLN A 8 -8.61 -23.51 2.67
C GLN A 8 -9.20 -24.73 1.92
N GLY A 9 -10.13 -24.52 0.98
CA GLY A 9 -10.80 -25.60 0.27
C GLY A 9 -11.76 -26.43 1.10
N LYS A 10 -12.14 -25.97 2.31
CA LYS A 10 -13.00 -26.70 3.26
C LYS A 10 -14.49 -26.41 3.07
N MET A 11 -14.83 -25.43 2.25
CA MET A 11 -16.20 -25.00 2.02
C MET A 11 -16.38 -24.50 0.59
N ASP A 12 -17.56 -24.73 0.03
CA ASP A 12 -17.91 -24.28 -1.32
C ASP A 12 -18.02 -22.75 -1.40
N ILE A 13 -17.61 -22.17 -2.55
CA ILE A 13 -17.64 -20.74 -2.81
C ILE A 13 -19.02 -20.10 -2.67
N SER A 14 -20.10 -20.86 -2.93
CA SER A 14 -21.48 -20.37 -2.78
C SER A 14 -21.86 -20.00 -1.35
N LYS A 15 -21.06 -20.43 -0.36
CA LYS A 15 -21.23 -20.11 1.06
C LYS A 15 -20.49 -18.85 1.49
N LEU A 16 -19.81 -18.16 0.56
CA LEU A 16 -19.16 -16.90 0.84
C LEU A 16 -20.19 -15.85 1.33
N GLY A 17 -19.84 -15.15 2.40
CA GLY A 17 -20.66 -14.05 2.93
C GLY A 17 -20.65 -12.78 2.08
N VAL A 18 -20.51 -12.90 0.76
CA VAL A 18 -20.60 -11.80 -0.21
C VAL A 18 -21.56 -12.22 -1.31
N LYS A 19 -22.56 -11.40 -1.58
CA LYS A 19 -23.61 -11.73 -2.57
C LYS A 19 -24.04 -10.47 -3.31
N ALA A 20 -23.97 -10.50 -4.64
CA ALA A 20 -24.67 -9.54 -5.49
C ALA A 20 -26.16 -9.97 -5.55
N VAL A 21 -27.06 -9.14 -5.02
CA VAL A 21 -28.50 -9.41 -5.02
C VAL A 21 -29.17 -8.88 -6.28
N ASP A 22 -28.58 -7.82 -6.87
CA ASP A 22 -28.95 -7.25 -8.15
C ASP A 22 -27.72 -6.53 -8.77
N ASN A 23 -27.91 -5.82 -9.89
CA ASN A 23 -26.85 -5.13 -10.64
C ASN A 23 -26.23 -3.94 -9.90
N LYS A 24 -26.78 -3.49 -8.79
CA LYS A 24 -26.34 -2.30 -8.04
C LYS A 24 -26.12 -2.57 -6.55
N THR A 25 -26.51 -3.75 -6.07
CA THR A 25 -26.53 -4.06 -4.64
C THR A 25 -25.62 -5.24 -4.33
N LEU A 26 -24.58 -4.97 -3.56
CA LEU A 26 -23.67 -5.97 -2.98
C LEU A 26 -23.93 -6.08 -1.49
N VAL A 27 -24.25 -7.28 -1.02
CA VAL A 27 -24.46 -7.57 0.41
C VAL A 27 -23.25 -8.32 0.95
N VAL A 28 -22.67 -7.78 2.01
CA VAL A 28 -21.55 -8.40 2.72
C VAL A 28 -21.98 -8.79 4.12
N THR A 29 -21.92 -10.09 4.43
CA THR A 29 -22.23 -10.64 5.75
C THR A 29 -20.92 -10.86 6.52
N LEU A 30 -20.75 -10.15 7.62
CA LEU A 30 -19.60 -10.29 8.51
C LEU A 30 -19.78 -11.47 9.48
N THR A 31 -18.69 -11.99 10.01
CA THR A 31 -18.72 -13.06 11.03
C THR A 31 -19.18 -12.51 12.37
N GLN A 32 -18.83 -11.26 12.65
CA GLN A 32 -19.23 -10.51 13.84
C GLN A 32 -19.39 -9.04 13.48
N PRO A 33 -20.13 -8.23 14.27
CA PRO A 33 -20.23 -6.79 14.06
C PRO A 33 -18.85 -6.14 14.03
N ASP A 34 -18.62 -5.28 13.02
CA ASP A 34 -17.37 -4.52 12.85
C ASP A 34 -17.70 -3.12 12.32
N SER A 35 -17.71 -2.14 13.20
CA SER A 35 -17.97 -0.73 12.86
C SER A 35 -16.89 -0.14 11.95
N GLY A 36 -15.68 -0.69 11.96
CA GLY A 36 -14.58 -0.28 11.10
C GLY A 36 -14.62 -0.89 9.68
N PHE A 37 -15.56 -1.81 9.41
CA PHE A 37 -15.61 -2.47 8.10
C PHE A 37 -15.75 -1.50 6.92
N PRO A 38 -16.59 -0.44 6.96
CA PRO A 38 -16.68 0.53 5.86
C PRO A 38 -15.33 1.17 5.52
N ALA A 39 -14.55 1.55 6.53
CA ALA A 39 -13.20 2.11 6.32
C ALA A 39 -12.25 1.08 5.69
N LYS A 40 -12.35 -0.20 6.07
CA LYS A 40 -11.54 -1.27 5.48
C LYS A 40 -11.82 -1.48 3.99
N THR A 41 -13.03 -1.16 3.50
CA THR A 41 -13.36 -1.31 2.08
C THR A 41 -12.61 -0.32 1.19
N ALA A 42 -11.98 0.72 1.75
CA ALA A 42 -11.08 1.62 1.03
C ALA A 42 -9.67 1.03 0.80
N MET A 43 -9.35 -0.11 1.41
CA MET A 43 -8.04 -0.75 1.27
C MET A 43 -7.93 -1.51 -0.07
N PRO A 44 -6.70 -1.64 -0.63
CA PRO A 44 -6.46 -2.27 -1.93
C PRO A 44 -7.13 -3.65 -2.13
N PRO A 45 -7.18 -4.57 -1.14
CA PRO A 45 -7.82 -5.88 -1.34
C PRO A 45 -9.33 -5.83 -1.63
N TYR A 46 -9.99 -4.70 -1.35
CA TYR A 46 -11.42 -4.51 -1.59
C TYR A 46 -11.74 -3.72 -2.86
N MET A 47 -10.70 -3.28 -3.60
CA MET A 47 -10.92 -2.54 -4.83
C MET A 47 -11.64 -3.41 -5.87
N PRO A 48 -12.62 -2.83 -6.60
CA PRO A 48 -13.39 -3.58 -7.59
C PRO A 48 -12.52 -4.00 -8.77
N CYS A 49 -12.77 -5.19 -9.30
CA CYS A 49 -12.13 -5.70 -10.50
C CYS A 49 -13.21 -6.08 -11.53
N LYS A 50 -13.08 -5.57 -12.77
CA LYS A 50 -13.99 -5.93 -13.86
C LYS A 50 -13.70 -7.35 -14.33
N LYS A 51 -14.64 -8.27 -14.11
CA LYS A 51 -14.49 -9.71 -14.38
C LYS A 51 -14.04 -9.99 -15.82
N SER A 52 -14.71 -9.42 -16.83
CA SER A 52 -14.37 -9.67 -18.24
C SER A 52 -12.93 -9.25 -18.55
N PHE A 53 -12.52 -8.08 -18.08
CA PHE A 53 -11.14 -7.61 -18.28
C PHE A 53 -10.12 -8.52 -17.57
N PHE A 54 -10.42 -8.95 -16.35
CA PHE A 54 -9.55 -9.89 -15.62
C PHE A 54 -9.37 -11.21 -16.41
N GLU A 55 -10.46 -11.78 -16.93
CA GLU A 55 -10.45 -13.01 -17.73
C GLU A 55 -9.66 -12.83 -19.04
N GLU A 56 -9.82 -11.69 -19.73
CA GLU A 56 -9.11 -11.35 -20.97
C GLU A 56 -7.58 -11.26 -20.75
N THR A 57 -7.13 -10.90 -19.55
CA THR A 57 -5.69 -10.82 -19.27
C THR A 57 -4.97 -12.17 -19.24
N GLY A 58 -5.71 -13.29 -19.14
CA GLY A 58 -5.15 -14.63 -19.11
C GLY A 58 -4.13 -14.84 -18.00
N GLY A 59 -4.43 -14.36 -16.79
CA GLY A 59 -3.56 -14.47 -15.60
C GLY A 59 -2.48 -13.39 -15.49
N ARG A 60 -2.47 -12.39 -16.39
CA ARG A 60 -1.49 -11.29 -16.40
C ARG A 60 -2.00 -10.00 -15.75
N TYR A 61 -3.17 -10.04 -15.11
CA TYR A 61 -3.72 -8.86 -14.42
C TYR A 61 -2.72 -8.27 -13.42
N GLY A 62 -2.45 -6.97 -13.56
CA GLY A 62 -1.51 -6.26 -12.68
C GLY A 62 -0.02 -6.43 -13.01
N LEU A 63 0.36 -7.16 -14.06
CA LEU A 63 1.76 -7.39 -14.41
C LEU A 63 2.36 -6.33 -15.34
N GLU A 64 1.52 -5.65 -16.11
CA GLU A 64 1.91 -4.60 -17.06
C GLU A 64 0.84 -3.51 -17.14
N ALA A 65 1.19 -2.32 -17.57
CA ALA A 65 0.26 -1.20 -17.67
C ALA A 65 -1.01 -1.54 -18.47
N LYS A 66 -0.88 -2.27 -19.57
CA LYS A 66 -2.00 -2.71 -20.42
C LYS A 66 -2.91 -3.75 -19.75
N TYR A 67 -2.48 -4.36 -18.64
CA TYR A 67 -3.25 -5.32 -17.87
C TYR A 67 -3.76 -4.76 -16.55
N VAL A 68 -3.82 -3.43 -16.44
CA VAL A 68 -4.42 -2.71 -15.31
C VAL A 68 -5.57 -1.87 -15.83
N LEU A 69 -6.72 -1.99 -15.18
CA LEU A 69 -7.89 -1.15 -15.42
C LEU A 69 -8.16 -0.31 -14.17
N SER A 70 -8.22 0.99 -14.34
CA SER A 70 -8.42 1.94 -13.25
C SER A 70 -9.80 2.58 -13.32
N ASN A 71 -10.41 2.82 -12.16
CA ASN A 71 -11.65 3.61 -12.00
C ASN A 71 -11.44 4.85 -11.13
N GLY A 72 -10.19 5.14 -10.77
CA GLY A 72 -9.79 6.30 -9.98
C GLY A 72 -9.47 7.54 -10.83
N PRO A 73 -8.95 8.60 -10.18
CA PRO A 73 -8.62 9.87 -10.85
C PRO A 73 -7.46 9.75 -11.84
N PHE A 74 -6.66 8.71 -11.73
CA PHE A 74 -5.55 8.43 -12.64
C PHE A 74 -5.61 7.00 -13.15
N TYR A 75 -5.06 6.78 -14.35
CA TYR A 75 -4.83 5.44 -14.91
C TYR A 75 -3.36 5.24 -15.24
N LEU A 76 -2.90 4.01 -15.13
CA LEU A 76 -1.51 3.64 -15.41
C LEU A 76 -1.25 3.69 -16.91
N LYS A 77 -0.49 4.69 -17.36
CA LYS A 77 -0.14 4.91 -18.77
C LYS A 77 1.02 4.04 -19.21
N SER A 78 2.07 3.99 -18.38
CA SER A 78 3.26 3.17 -18.64
C SER A 78 3.91 2.72 -17.34
N TRP A 79 4.58 1.60 -17.42
CA TRP A 79 5.35 1.03 -16.34
C TRP A 79 6.67 0.52 -16.90
N VAL A 80 7.76 1.15 -16.49
CA VAL A 80 9.12 0.65 -16.72
C VAL A 80 9.58 -0.01 -15.42
N HIS A 81 9.63 -1.33 -15.42
CA HIS A 81 9.93 -2.10 -14.21
C HIS A 81 11.25 -1.67 -13.59
N ASN A 82 11.27 -1.53 -12.27
CA ASN A 82 12.41 -1.05 -11.46
C ASN A 82 12.89 0.38 -11.77
N GLU A 83 12.17 1.13 -12.58
CA GLU A 83 12.55 2.50 -12.96
C GLU A 83 11.42 3.50 -12.67
N SER A 84 10.26 3.36 -13.32
CA SER A 84 9.21 4.37 -13.16
C SER A 84 7.81 3.88 -13.51
N LEU A 85 6.82 4.56 -12.91
CA LEU A 85 5.41 4.47 -13.26
C LEU A 85 4.96 5.84 -13.74
N LEU A 86 4.22 5.91 -14.84
CA LEU A 86 3.54 7.11 -15.31
C LEU A 86 2.04 6.88 -15.24
N LEU A 87 1.38 7.71 -14.46
CA LEU A 87 -0.06 7.74 -14.35
C LEU A 87 -0.57 9.04 -15.03
N ASN A 88 -1.53 8.90 -15.93
CA ASN A 88 -2.19 10.05 -16.53
C ASN A 88 -3.55 10.29 -15.89
N LYS A 89 -3.98 11.53 -15.84
CA LYS A 89 -5.30 11.92 -15.38
C LYS A 89 -6.39 11.20 -16.19
N HIS A 90 -7.40 10.71 -15.50
CA HIS A 90 -8.55 10.05 -16.09
C HIS A 90 -9.68 11.08 -16.31
N GLU A 91 -9.81 11.60 -17.51
CA GLU A 91 -10.80 12.64 -17.82
C GLU A 91 -12.25 12.18 -17.61
N GLY A 92 -12.52 10.88 -17.68
CA GLY A 92 -13.82 10.28 -17.37
C GLY A 92 -14.10 10.05 -15.88
N TYR A 93 -13.19 10.41 -15.01
CA TYR A 93 -13.41 10.30 -13.56
C TYR A 93 -14.49 11.28 -13.12
N HIS A 94 -15.41 10.83 -12.24
CA HIS A 94 -16.58 11.64 -11.85
C HIS A 94 -16.23 13.00 -11.25
N ASP A 95 -15.06 13.16 -10.67
CA ASP A 95 -14.55 14.40 -10.07
C ASP A 95 -13.29 14.93 -10.75
N ALA A 96 -13.11 14.64 -12.05
CA ALA A 96 -11.93 15.01 -12.82
C ALA A 96 -11.60 16.52 -12.78
N LYS A 97 -12.62 17.38 -12.69
CA LYS A 97 -12.46 18.85 -12.62
C LYS A 97 -11.66 19.32 -11.39
N ASN A 98 -11.68 18.56 -10.30
CA ASN A 98 -10.96 18.88 -9.08
C ASN A 98 -9.56 18.23 -9.00
N ILE A 99 -9.18 17.46 -10.04
CA ILE A 99 -7.86 16.85 -10.14
C ILE A 99 -6.97 17.81 -10.94
N LEU A 100 -6.04 18.47 -10.27
CA LEU A 100 -5.17 19.46 -10.86
C LEU A 100 -4.04 18.86 -11.73
N PRO A 101 -3.28 17.85 -11.27
CA PRO A 101 -2.18 17.29 -12.05
C PRO A 101 -2.69 16.56 -13.30
N ALA A 102 -2.10 16.84 -14.46
CA ALA A 102 -2.37 16.12 -15.70
C ALA A 102 -1.77 14.71 -15.69
N ALA A 103 -0.66 14.52 -14.97
CA ALA A 103 0.02 13.25 -14.80
C ALA A 103 0.80 13.21 -13.48
N VAL A 104 1.09 12.00 -13.01
CA VAL A 104 1.98 11.74 -11.87
C VAL A 104 2.99 10.70 -12.31
N ARG A 105 4.27 11.01 -12.13
CA ARG A 105 5.36 10.07 -12.37
C ARG A 105 5.94 9.63 -11.03
N TYR A 106 5.96 8.33 -10.79
CA TYR A 106 6.70 7.73 -9.68
C TYR A 106 8.05 7.24 -10.18
N VAL A 107 9.12 7.63 -9.51
CA VAL A 107 10.45 7.06 -9.68
C VAL A 107 10.61 5.91 -8.69
N ILE A 108 10.98 4.73 -9.18
CA ILE A 108 11.14 3.52 -8.38
C ILE A 108 12.62 3.35 -8.06
N GLY A 109 12.94 3.09 -6.82
CA GLY A 109 14.30 2.86 -6.34
C GLY A 109 14.70 3.81 -5.22
N SER A 110 15.92 3.68 -4.75
CA SER A 110 16.49 4.61 -3.78
C SER A 110 16.97 5.88 -4.49
N VAL A 111 16.54 7.01 -3.98
CA VAL A 111 17.05 8.32 -4.41
C VAL A 111 18.18 8.69 -3.45
N ASP A 112 19.42 8.75 -3.96
CA ASP A 112 20.60 8.96 -3.11
C ASP A 112 20.60 10.32 -2.40
N LYS A 113 20.02 11.34 -3.05
CA LYS A 113 20.00 12.72 -2.57
C LYS A 113 18.61 13.33 -2.71
N PRO A 114 17.59 12.84 -1.99
CA PRO A 114 16.22 13.31 -2.17
C PRO A 114 16.05 14.80 -1.87
N VAL A 115 16.75 15.35 -0.87
CA VAL A 115 16.68 16.76 -0.51
C VAL A 115 17.23 17.65 -1.63
N SER A 116 18.37 17.28 -2.23
CA SER A 116 18.93 18.03 -3.38
C SER A 116 18.00 18.00 -4.60
N TYR A 117 17.39 16.85 -4.89
CA TYR A 117 16.48 16.73 -6.03
C TYR A 117 15.16 17.51 -5.83
N LEU A 118 14.68 17.64 -4.59
CA LEU A 118 13.57 18.53 -4.26
C LEU A 118 13.96 19.99 -4.41
N GLU A 119 15.14 20.39 -3.94
CA GLU A 119 15.67 21.74 -4.08
C GLU A 119 15.87 22.16 -5.55
N GLU A 120 16.38 21.25 -6.37
CA GLU A 120 16.61 21.45 -7.81
C GLU A 120 15.31 21.36 -8.65
N GLY A 121 14.17 21.01 -8.03
CA GLY A 121 12.88 20.83 -8.73
C GLY A 121 12.83 19.59 -9.64
N LEU A 122 13.70 18.63 -9.44
CA LEU A 122 13.69 17.35 -10.15
C LEU A 122 12.64 16.40 -9.60
N LEU A 123 12.23 16.60 -8.35
CA LEU A 123 11.14 15.92 -7.68
C LEU A 123 10.20 16.94 -7.03
N ASP A 124 8.90 16.70 -7.10
CA ASP A 124 7.87 17.49 -6.41
C ASP A 124 7.63 16.99 -4.98
N ALA A 125 7.88 15.70 -4.73
CA ALA A 125 7.75 15.07 -3.41
C ALA A 125 8.68 13.86 -3.30
N ALA A 126 9.22 13.62 -2.12
CA ALA A 126 10.06 12.46 -1.82
C ALA A 126 9.92 12.05 -0.35
N GLN A 127 10.15 10.77 -0.07
CA GLN A 127 10.43 10.34 1.29
C GLN A 127 11.88 10.66 1.63
N ILE A 128 12.09 11.31 2.78
CA ILE A 128 13.41 11.62 3.29
C ILE A 128 13.68 10.89 4.60
N PRO A 129 14.93 10.48 4.88
CA PRO A 129 15.31 9.95 6.19
C PRO A 129 15.13 10.99 7.29
N SER A 130 14.86 10.56 8.52
CA SER A 130 14.73 11.46 9.67
C SER A 130 15.97 12.35 9.87
N GLY A 131 17.16 11.83 9.61
CA GLY A 131 18.42 12.59 9.67
C GLY A 131 18.54 13.73 8.65
N SER A 132 17.71 13.73 7.59
CA SER A 132 17.70 14.78 6.55
C SER A 132 16.61 15.83 6.75
N VAL A 133 15.78 15.70 7.79
CA VAL A 133 14.66 16.63 8.05
C VAL A 133 15.18 18.05 8.25
N LYS A 134 16.18 18.24 9.10
CA LYS A 134 16.75 19.55 9.39
C LYS A 134 17.34 20.21 8.13
N GLU A 135 18.07 19.45 7.31
CA GLU A 135 18.60 19.95 6.05
C GLU A 135 17.49 20.40 5.10
N ALA A 136 16.40 19.62 5.00
CA ALA A 136 15.25 19.97 4.16
C ALA A 136 14.57 21.27 4.64
N GLU A 137 14.37 21.42 5.94
CA GLU A 137 13.78 22.63 6.55
C GLU A 137 14.67 23.86 6.33
N GLU A 138 15.99 23.75 6.51
CA GLU A 138 16.96 24.82 6.25
C GLU A 138 16.95 25.29 4.78
N LYS A 139 16.62 24.39 3.86
CA LYS A 139 16.43 24.68 2.43
C LYS A 139 15.02 25.15 2.07
N GLY A 140 14.15 25.34 3.05
CA GLY A 140 12.77 25.80 2.85
C GLY A 140 11.84 24.77 2.25
N ILE A 141 12.21 23.48 2.28
CA ILE A 141 11.35 22.38 1.83
C ILE A 141 10.34 22.07 2.92
N THR A 142 9.06 21.99 2.54
CA THR A 142 7.99 21.61 3.48
C THR A 142 8.12 20.15 3.86
N VAL A 143 8.30 19.86 5.14
CA VAL A 143 8.36 18.50 5.67
C VAL A 143 7.06 18.15 6.36
N LEU A 144 6.44 17.02 5.95
CA LEU A 144 5.27 16.44 6.59
C LEU A 144 5.70 15.19 7.35
N THR A 145 5.61 15.23 8.67
CA THR A 145 5.89 14.07 9.51
C THR A 145 4.61 13.30 9.77
N HIS A 146 4.63 12.02 9.46
CA HIS A 146 3.50 11.12 9.70
C HIS A 146 3.91 9.97 10.63
N GLN A 147 3.11 9.76 11.69
CA GLN A 147 3.36 8.73 12.70
C GLN A 147 2.23 7.71 12.67
N ASP A 148 2.18 6.86 11.63
CA ASP A 148 1.13 5.87 11.41
C ASP A 148 1.64 4.43 11.47
N SER A 149 2.93 4.24 11.74
CA SER A 149 3.57 2.93 11.73
C SER A 149 4.35 2.68 13.01
N VAL A 150 4.47 1.41 13.36
CA VAL A 150 5.29 0.94 14.46
C VAL A 150 6.35 0.00 13.89
N ARG A 151 7.62 0.30 14.14
CA ARG A 151 8.70 -0.63 13.83
C ARG A 151 8.86 -1.63 14.97
N MET A 152 8.99 -2.89 14.62
CA MET A 152 9.13 -3.94 15.62
C MET A 152 10.08 -5.03 15.17
N LEU A 153 10.80 -5.59 16.11
CA LEU A 153 11.62 -6.77 15.89
C LEU A 153 10.77 -8.03 16.11
N TRP A 154 10.53 -8.79 15.04
CA TRP A 154 9.83 -10.06 15.09
C TRP A 154 10.81 -11.21 15.36
N MET A 155 10.57 -11.95 16.43
CA MET A 155 11.34 -13.14 16.76
C MET A 155 10.55 -14.38 16.34
N ASN A 156 11.11 -15.19 15.45
CA ASN A 156 10.48 -16.44 15.01
C ASN A 156 10.54 -17.49 16.13
N ASN A 157 9.45 -17.70 16.83
CA ASN A 157 9.34 -18.65 17.94
C ASN A 157 9.44 -20.13 17.51
N SER A 158 9.40 -20.44 16.21
CA SER A 158 9.62 -21.80 15.69
C SER A 158 11.10 -22.19 15.71
N ILE A 159 12.00 -21.24 15.86
CA ILE A 159 13.44 -21.51 16.03
C ILE A 159 13.67 -21.97 17.47
N PRO A 160 14.28 -23.14 17.72
CA PRO A 160 14.44 -23.69 19.07
C PRO A 160 15.06 -22.70 20.07
N ALA A 161 16.11 -21.99 19.68
CA ALA A 161 16.74 -20.99 20.54
C ALA A 161 15.78 -19.83 20.90
N LEU A 162 14.91 -19.42 19.97
CA LEU A 162 13.96 -18.31 20.18
C LEU A 162 12.62 -18.75 20.77
N SER A 163 12.36 -20.05 20.90
CA SER A 163 11.17 -20.58 21.58
C SER A 163 11.18 -20.25 23.07
N ASN A 164 12.38 -20.15 23.67
CA ASN A 164 12.55 -19.80 25.07
C ASN A 164 12.31 -18.31 25.33
N SER A 165 11.35 -17.97 26.19
CA SER A 165 11.00 -16.59 26.53
C SER A 165 12.13 -15.81 27.22
N PHE A 166 12.99 -16.48 27.98
CA PHE A 166 14.13 -15.83 28.63
C PHE A 166 15.17 -15.38 27.62
N ILE A 167 15.43 -16.17 26.57
CA ILE A 167 16.34 -15.76 25.48
C ILE A 167 15.78 -14.55 24.75
N ARG A 168 14.48 -14.53 24.44
CA ARG A 168 13.86 -13.36 23.79
C ARG A 168 13.93 -12.10 24.64
N ARG A 169 13.75 -12.23 25.96
CA ARG A 169 13.91 -11.09 26.90
C ARG A 169 15.35 -10.62 26.94
N ALA A 170 16.31 -11.53 27.05
CA ALA A 170 17.73 -11.18 27.04
C ALA A 170 18.13 -10.44 25.75
N LEU A 171 17.65 -10.90 24.59
CA LEU A 171 17.87 -10.20 23.32
C LEU A 171 17.24 -8.81 23.30
N ARG A 172 16.01 -8.66 23.80
CA ARG A 172 15.37 -7.34 23.93
C ARG A 172 16.19 -6.40 24.81
N ASP A 173 16.67 -6.90 25.94
CA ASP A 173 17.38 -6.11 26.95
C ASP A 173 18.83 -5.81 26.53
N ALA A 174 19.39 -6.59 25.59
CA ALA A 174 20.71 -6.35 24.99
C ALA A 174 20.71 -5.28 23.89
N ILE A 175 19.55 -4.87 23.38
CA ILE A 175 19.45 -3.85 22.34
C ILE A 175 19.52 -2.46 22.99
N GLU A 176 20.43 -1.63 22.52
CA GLU A 176 20.51 -0.22 22.88
C GLU A 176 19.44 0.58 22.10
N TRP A 177 18.21 0.53 22.62
CA TRP A 177 17.03 1.09 21.92
C TRP A 177 17.18 2.59 21.61
N GLU A 178 17.79 3.38 22.51
CA GLU A 178 18.00 4.81 22.30
C GLU A 178 18.84 5.07 21.06
N LYS A 179 19.98 4.37 20.93
CA LYS A 179 20.82 4.49 19.73
C LYS A 179 20.14 4.00 18.46
N LEU A 180 19.27 3.00 18.58
CA LEU A 180 18.52 2.48 17.45
C LEU A 180 17.47 3.51 16.99
N TYR A 181 16.80 4.19 17.92
CA TYR A 181 15.80 5.22 17.59
C TYR A 181 16.41 6.45 16.92
N GLU A 182 17.65 6.80 17.23
CA GLU A 182 18.36 7.91 16.58
C GLU A 182 18.63 7.69 15.08
N GLN A 183 18.56 6.42 14.62
CA GLN A 183 18.81 6.04 13.21
C GLN A 183 17.55 6.05 12.34
N PHE A 184 16.38 6.25 12.93
CA PHE A 184 15.08 6.14 12.25
C PHE A 184 14.23 7.39 12.42
#